data_7036d3a3d907e5c205ebff825cb9a7b5
#
_entry.id   7036d3a3d907e5c205ebff825cb9a7b5
#
_cell.length_a   1.000
_cell.length_b   1.000
_cell.length_c   1.000
_cell.angle_alpha   90.00
_cell.angle_beta   90.00
_cell.angle_gamma   90.00
#
_symmetry.space_group_name_H-M   'P 1'
#
loop_
_entity.id
_entity.type
_entity.pdbx_description
1 polymer ?
#
loop_
_entity_poly.entity_id
_entity_poly.type
_entity_poly.pdbx_seq_one_letter_code
_entity_poly.pdbx_strand_id
1 'polypeptide(L)'
;MLCNKRVRANVSQYYLLNMQDIPSLEEFRTQAATFIAAAVRSNDACPAYGAILPPHLHEPAMHWQRFCFEEGWAGVHWPQEYGGMGLTPAHNVVWHEECAIAEVAPYLNLQGLVLAGEAILRSGTPQQRERFLRPTLRNEILWCQLFSEPGAGSDLAGLQTSAVADGDQFLLNGQKVWSSNAQFAQFGILMARTNSDQPKHKGISFFLLDMTLEGIEVRPIKQMTGDSEFCEVFFTDVSMPSDSLLGEVNEGWGVAMAVLEDERGGAGAAGVISLGKRLETMAEKSTALDDVRTEKLTGILNRGKALQALMERRGGDPLIAPVAKLMNSELGYSEAQLNSLLQGAEAMLHSDTTENLLYSPGMRIAGGSSEIQRNIIGERILGLPREPQPSE
;
A
#
# COMPACT_ATOMS: atom_id res chain seq x y z
N MET A 1 -27.62 5.01 7.08
CA MET A 1 -27.11 4.74 8.44
C MET A 1 -27.22 3.28 8.91
N LEU A 2 -27.90 2.36 8.23
CA LEU A 2 -28.07 0.97 8.66
C LEU A 2 -27.09 -0.03 7.99
N CYS A 3 -26.46 0.32 6.88
CA CYS A 3 -25.51 -0.55 6.17
C CYS A 3 -24.15 -0.66 6.89
N ASN A 4 -23.72 0.39 7.59
CA ASN A 4 -22.42 0.42 8.30
C ASN A 4 -22.35 -0.45 9.57
N LYS A 5 -23.49 -0.92 10.10
CA LYS A 5 -23.50 -1.75 11.33
C LYS A 5 -23.25 -3.25 11.05
N ARG A 6 -23.60 -3.76 9.87
CA ARG A 6 -23.38 -5.18 9.53
C ARG A 6 -21.92 -5.49 9.17
N VAL A 7 -21.24 -4.57 8.50
CA VAL A 7 -19.82 -4.75 8.15
C VAL A 7 -18.94 -4.69 9.41
N ARG A 8 -19.22 -3.79 10.36
CA ARG A 8 -18.48 -3.71 11.64
C ARG A 8 -18.71 -4.92 12.57
N ALA A 9 -19.88 -5.56 12.52
CA ALA A 9 -20.20 -6.72 13.36
C ALA A 9 -19.42 -7.99 12.94
N ASN A 10 -19.13 -8.18 11.66
CA ASN A 10 -18.38 -9.34 11.20
C ASN A 10 -16.87 -9.26 11.51
N VAL A 11 -16.28 -8.08 11.56
CA VAL A 11 -14.84 -7.90 11.86
C VAL A 11 -14.56 -8.27 13.32
N SER A 12 -15.45 -7.94 14.27
CA SER A 12 -15.27 -8.29 15.69
C SER A 12 -15.32 -9.80 15.99
N GLN A 13 -15.95 -10.59 15.14
CA GLN A 13 -16.14 -12.03 15.38
C GLN A 13 -14.91 -12.86 15.04
N TYR A 14 -14.03 -12.38 14.13
CA TYR A 14 -12.80 -13.07 13.75
C TYR A 14 -11.66 -12.89 14.77
N TYR A 15 -11.71 -11.86 15.63
CA TYR A 15 -10.66 -11.56 16.62
C TYR A 15 -10.93 -12.15 18.02
N LEU A 16 -11.95 -12.99 18.19
CA LEU A 16 -12.33 -13.57 19.49
C LEU A 16 -11.70 -14.95 19.75
N LEU A 17 -10.47 -15.21 19.33
CA LEU A 17 -9.75 -16.44 19.68
C LEU A 17 -8.74 -16.14 20.81
N ASN A 18 -8.98 -16.77 21.97
CA ASN A 18 -8.09 -16.92 23.13
C ASN A 18 -7.20 -15.72 23.50
N MET A 19 -7.77 -14.73 24.17
CA MET A 19 -7.04 -13.56 24.71
C MET A 19 -5.96 -13.91 25.77
N GLN A 20 -5.74 -15.16 26.11
CA GLN A 20 -4.81 -15.55 27.19
C GLN A 20 -3.35 -15.74 26.76
N ASP A 21 -3.05 -15.79 25.43
CA ASP A 21 -1.70 -16.03 24.90
C ASP A 21 -1.20 -14.96 23.92
N ILE A 22 -1.87 -13.81 23.79
CA ILE A 22 -1.40 -12.73 22.91
C ILE A 22 -0.32 -11.94 23.66
N PRO A 23 0.93 -11.83 23.14
CA PRO A 23 1.96 -11.04 23.79
C PRO A 23 1.55 -9.56 23.86
N SER A 24 2.04 -8.84 24.84
CA SER A 24 1.95 -7.38 24.84
C SER A 24 2.69 -6.80 23.63
N LEU A 25 2.35 -5.59 23.20
CA LEU A 25 3.05 -4.94 22.08
C LEU A 25 4.55 -4.78 22.36
N GLU A 26 4.96 -4.58 23.61
CA GLU A 26 6.36 -4.45 24.01
C GLU A 26 7.12 -5.79 23.93
N GLU A 27 6.50 -6.87 24.40
CA GLU A 27 7.04 -8.22 24.26
C GLU A 27 7.18 -8.60 22.78
N PHE A 28 6.15 -8.32 21.98
CA PHE A 28 6.18 -8.58 20.55
C PHE A 28 7.26 -7.75 19.84
N ARG A 29 7.42 -6.48 20.20
CA ARG A 29 8.49 -5.61 19.69
C ARG A 29 9.88 -6.23 19.92
N THR A 30 10.12 -6.71 21.14
CA THR A 30 11.39 -7.37 21.51
C THR A 30 11.61 -8.65 20.69
N GLN A 31 10.56 -9.45 20.49
CA GLN A 31 10.63 -10.68 19.69
C GLN A 31 10.90 -10.36 18.22
N ALA A 32 10.18 -9.40 17.63
CA ALA A 32 10.36 -8.96 16.25
C ALA A 32 11.77 -8.41 15.99
N ALA A 33 12.25 -7.52 16.87
CA ALA A 33 13.61 -6.98 16.77
C ALA A 33 14.67 -8.09 16.84
N THR A 34 14.47 -9.08 17.73
CA THR A 34 15.40 -10.23 17.88
C THR A 34 15.41 -11.09 16.62
N PHE A 35 14.24 -11.43 16.08
CA PHE A 35 14.10 -12.20 14.85
C PHE A 35 14.77 -11.49 13.65
N ILE A 36 14.42 -10.21 13.44
CA ILE A 36 14.97 -9.41 12.35
C ILE A 36 16.50 -9.31 12.47
N ALA A 37 17.03 -9.04 13.67
CA ALA A 37 18.47 -8.99 13.90
C ALA A 37 19.17 -10.32 13.63
N ALA A 38 18.52 -11.46 13.89
CA ALA A 38 19.03 -12.78 13.54
C ALA A 38 19.06 -12.98 12.01
N ALA A 39 17.98 -12.63 11.31
CA ALA A 39 17.87 -12.72 9.86
C ALA A 39 18.88 -11.82 9.13
N VAL A 40 19.15 -10.63 9.65
CA VAL A 40 20.21 -9.74 9.12
C VAL A 40 21.60 -10.40 9.27
N ARG A 41 21.89 -10.99 10.43
CA ARG A 41 23.18 -11.66 10.66
C ARG A 41 23.39 -12.91 9.78
N SER A 42 22.33 -13.66 9.47
CA SER A 42 22.38 -14.83 8.60
C SER A 42 22.30 -14.49 7.11
N ASN A 43 22.07 -13.23 6.77
CA ASN A 43 21.85 -12.72 5.41
C ASN A 43 20.58 -13.25 4.74
N ASP A 44 19.55 -13.56 5.53
CA ASP A 44 18.22 -13.95 5.03
C ASP A 44 17.30 -12.74 4.84
N ALA A 45 17.55 -11.64 5.55
CA ALA A 45 16.74 -10.42 5.46
C ALA A 45 17.03 -9.65 4.17
N CYS A 46 15.96 -9.18 3.51
CA CYS A 46 16.08 -8.26 2.38
C CYS A 46 16.28 -6.83 2.90
N PRO A 47 17.29 -6.09 2.43
CA PRO A 47 17.45 -4.68 2.77
C PRO A 47 16.20 -3.86 2.42
N ALA A 48 15.94 -2.81 3.19
CA ALA A 48 14.89 -1.85 2.86
C ALA A 48 15.17 -1.20 1.50
N TYR A 49 14.14 -1.01 0.74
CA TYR A 49 14.17 -0.29 -0.53
C TYR A 49 13.07 0.79 -0.52
N GLY A 50 13.07 1.65 -1.53
CA GLY A 50 12.05 2.69 -1.69
C GLY A 50 10.64 2.13 -1.86
N ALA A 51 9.76 2.89 -2.49
CA ALA A 51 8.38 2.43 -2.69
C ALA A 51 8.27 1.26 -3.68
N ILE A 52 9.30 1.03 -4.49
CA ILE A 52 9.32 0.03 -5.54
C ILE A 52 10.58 -0.82 -5.38
N LEU A 53 10.40 -2.12 -5.59
CA LEU A 53 11.47 -3.11 -5.49
C LEU A 53 12.44 -2.98 -6.67
N PRO A 54 13.72 -2.64 -6.43
CA PRO A 54 14.70 -2.59 -7.51
C PRO A 54 15.01 -4.01 -8.02
N PRO A 55 15.32 -4.17 -9.33
CA PRO A 55 15.51 -5.49 -9.94
C PRO A 55 16.55 -6.37 -9.24
N HIS A 56 17.63 -5.78 -8.73
CA HIS A 56 18.70 -6.52 -8.04
C HIS A 56 18.29 -7.07 -6.66
N LEU A 57 17.21 -6.58 -6.08
CA LEU A 57 16.67 -7.07 -4.81
C LEU A 57 15.51 -8.06 -4.99
N HIS A 58 15.12 -8.40 -6.24
CA HIS A 58 13.97 -9.28 -6.47
C HIS A 58 14.16 -10.66 -5.79
N GLU A 59 15.26 -11.34 -6.05
CA GLU A 59 15.54 -12.65 -5.44
C GLU A 59 15.72 -12.57 -3.91
N PRO A 60 16.49 -11.61 -3.34
CA PRO A 60 16.55 -11.41 -1.91
C PRO A 60 15.17 -11.18 -1.26
N ALA A 61 14.31 -10.39 -1.89
CA ALA A 61 12.97 -10.12 -1.37
C ALA A 61 12.04 -11.34 -1.46
N MET A 62 12.16 -12.14 -2.54
CA MET A 62 11.47 -13.42 -2.69
C MET A 62 11.87 -14.40 -1.58
N HIS A 63 13.18 -14.53 -1.33
CA HIS A 63 13.72 -15.36 -0.26
C HIS A 63 13.23 -14.88 1.11
N TRP A 64 13.34 -13.59 1.40
CA TRP A 64 12.96 -13.01 2.69
C TRP A 64 11.51 -13.28 3.08
N GLN A 65 10.57 -13.10 2.16
CA GLN A 65 9.15 -13.36 2.47
C GLN A 65 8.88 -14.86 2.72
N ARG A 66 9.52 -15.76 1.95
CA ARG A 66 9.42 -17.21 2.21
C ARG A 66 10.01 -17.58 3.56
N PHE A 67 11.17 -17.05 3.88
CA PHE A 67 11.83 -17.23 5.18
C PHE A 67 10.93 -16.74 6.32
N CYS A 68 10.36 -15.54 6.21
CA CYS A 68 9.38 -15.05 7.19
C CYS A 68 8.19 -16.00 7.36
N PHE A 69 7.68 -16.57 6.27
CA PHE A 69 6.58 -17.53 6.35
C PHE A 69 7.00 -18.84 7.05
N GLU A 70 8.15 -19.40 6.69
CA GLU A 70 8.67 -20.65 7.26
C GLU A 70 8.97 -20.53 8.75
N GLU A 71 9.46 -19.37 9.18
CA GLU A 71 9.72 -19.05 10.59
C GLU A 71 8.50 -18.50 11.36
N GLY A 72 7.32 -18.44 10.70
CA GLY A 72 6.05 -18.04 11.32
C GLY A 72 5.88 -16.54 11.52
N TRP A 73 6.61 -15.70 10.79
CA TRP A 73 6.56 -14.23 10.87
C TRP A 73 5.81 -13.55 9.72
N ALA A 74 5.21 -14.30 8.81
CA ALA A 74 4.37 -13.73 7.77
C ALA A 74 2.92 -13.55 8.24
N GLY A 75 2.25 -12.49 7.78
CA GLY A 75 0.83 -12.26 8.08
C GLY A 75 0.56 -12.09 9.57
N VAL A 76 1.22 -11.14 10.22
CA VAL A 76 1.17 -10.93 11.69
C VAL A 76 -0.26 -10.91 12.25
N HIS A 77 -1.19 -10.22 11.60
CA HIS A 77 -2.59 -10.12 12.03
C HIS A 77 -3.56 -11.03 11.27
N TRP A 78 -3.06 -11.87 10.36
CA TRP A 78 -3.89 -12.81 9.64
C TRP A 78 -4.23 -14.04 10.51
N PRO A 79 -5.40 -14.67 10.30
CA PRO A 79 -5.79 -15.86 11.06
C PRO A 79 -4.79 -17.01 10.91
N GLN A 80 -4.56 -17.74 11.99
CA GLN A 80 -3.65 -18.89 12.02
C GLN A 80 -4.07 -20.01 11.05
N GLU A 81 -5.37 -20.20 10.84
CA GLU A 81 -5.90 -21.17 9.89
C GLU A 81 -5.39 -20.96 8.45
N TYR A 82 -5.06 -19.71 8.08
CA TYR A 82 -4.47 -19.36 6.78
C TYR A 82 -2.95 -19.20 6.83
N GLY A 83 -2.32 -19.49 7.95
CA GLY A 83 -0.86 -19.45 8.11
C GLY A 83 -0.31 -18.15 8.67
N GLY A 84 -1.16 -17.22 9.11
CA GLY A 84 -0.76 -16.02 9.84
C GLY A 84 -0.50 -16.27 11.32
N MET A 85 -0.05 -15.25 12.05
CA MET A 85 0.25 -15.35 13.48
C MET A 85 -1.01 -15.24 14.37
N GLY A 86 -2.13 -14.74 13.87
CA GLY A 86 -3.38 -14.54 14.63
C GLY A 86 -3.31 -13.40 15.65
N LEU A 87 -2.37 -12.48 15.47
CA LEU A 87 -2.20 -11.32 16.35
C LEU A 87 -3.11 -10.16 15.93
N THR A 88 -2.98 -9.00 16.57
CA THR A 88 -3.82 -7.84 16.26
C THR A 88 -3.20 -6.93 15.19
N PRO A 89 -4.00 -6.06 14.54
CA PRO A 89 -3.45 -5.04 13.63
C PRO A 89 -2.38 -4.13 14.31
N ALA A 90 -2.46 -3.91 15.61
CA ALA A 90 -1.44 -3.15 16.35
C ALA A 90 -0.08 -3.86 16.35
N HIS A 91 -0.05 -5.19 16.43
CA HIS A 91 1.19 -5.98 16.30
C HIS A 91 1.76 -5.89 14.89
N ASN A 92 0.90 -5.87 13.87
CA ASN A 92 1.37 -5.68 12.49
C ASN A 92 2.02 -4.30 12.29
N VAL A 93 1.51 -3.25 12.93
CA VAL A 93 2.18 -1.94 12.95
C VAL A 93 3.56 -2.05 13.58
N VAL A 94 3.68 -2.70 14.74
CA VAL A 94 4.99 -2.93 15.41
C VAL A 94 5.96 -3.70 14.51
N TRP A 95 5.51 -4.73 13.79
CA TRP A 95 6.34 -5.43 12.80
C TRP A 95 6.92 -4.49 11.76
N HIS A 96 6.08 -3.66 11.14
CA HIS A 96 6.53 -2.69 10.13
C HIS A 96 7.49 -1.64 10.71
N GLU A 97 7.26 -1.21 11.95
CA GLU A 97 8.15 -0.29 12.66
C GLU A 97 9.53 -0.91 12.88
N GLU A 98 9.60 -2.15 13.39
CA GLU A 98 10.87 -2.84 13.63
C GLU A 98 11.64 -3.15 12.33
N CYS A 99 10.93 -3.51 11.26
CA CYS A 99 11.55 -3.62 9.93
C CYS A 99 12.17 -2.28 9.49
N ALA A 100 11.44 -1.17 9.64
CA ALA A 100 11.95 0.16 9.29
C ALA A 100 13.13 0.59 10.17
N ILE A 101 13.10 0.27 11.47
CA ILE A 101 14.19 0.51 12.41
C ILE A 101 15.45 -0.28 12.00
N ALA A 102 15.30 -1.52 11.57
CA ALA A 102 16.40 -2.37 11.14
C ALA A 102 16.85 -2.12 9.69
N GLU A 103 16.19 -1.24 8.95
CA GLU A 103 16.42 -1.00 7.51
C GLU A 103 16.24 -2.27 6.66
N VAL A 104 15.23 -3.06 7.00
CA VAL A 104 14.82 -4.29 6.34
C VAL A 104 13.46 -4.08 5.67
N ALA A 105 13.26 -4.67 4.51
CA ALA A 105 11.95 -4.68 3.85
C ALA A 105 10.94 -5.49 4.68
N PRO A 106 9.69 -5.02 4.87
CA PRO A 106 8.72 -5.80 5.63
C PRO A 106 8.31 -7.07 4.88
N TYR A 107 8.00 -6.97 3.59
CA TYR A 107 7.64 -8.07 2.69
C TYR A 107 7.78 -7.64 1.23
N LEU A 108 7.96 -8.61 0.31
CA LEU A 108 7.93 -8.34 -1.14
C LEU A 108 6.51 -8.05 -1.64
N ASN A 109 5.56 -8.90 -1.28
CA ASN A 109 4.21 -8.92 -1.84
C ASN A 109 3.27 -7.99 -1.07
N LEU A 110 3.60 -6.70 -0.97
CA LEU A 110 2.79 -5.72 -0.21
C LEU A 110 1.37 -5.63 -0.77
N GLN A 111 1.19 -5.63 -2.11
CA GLN A 111 -0.14 -5.62 -2.73
C GLN A 111 -0.96 -6.85 -2.33
N GLY A 112 -0.32 -8.01 -2.23
CA GLY A 112 -0.95 -9.24 -1.77
C GLY A 112 -1.30 -9.21 -0.29
N LEU A 113 -0.36 -8.79 0.56
CA LEU A 113 -0.51 -8.86 2.02
C LEU A 113 -1.37 -7.73 2.59
N VAL A 114 -1.25 -6.52 2.04
CA VAL A 114 -1.92 -5.32 2.57
C VAL A 114 -3.25 -5.04 1.87
N LEU A 115 -3.38 -5.37 0.57
CA LEU A 115 -4.57 -5.05 -0.20
C LEU A 115 -5.42 -6.30 -0.52
N ALA A 116 -4.88 -7.25 -1.29
CA ALA A 116 -5.64 -8.43 -1.73
C ALA A 116 -6.04 -9.32 -0.55
N GLY A 117 -5.11 -9.60 0.34
CA GLY A 117 -5.37 -10.44 1.50
C GLY A 117 -6.42 -9.85 2.44
N GLU A 118 -6.35 -8.55 2.74
CA GLU A 118 -7.36 -7.87 3.55
C GLU A 118 -8.73 -7.87 2.88
N ALA A 119 -8.80 -7.64 1.55
CA ALA A 119 -10.04 -7.76 0.80
C ALA A 119 -10.64 -9.16 0.89
N ILE A 120 -9.81 -10.20 0.71
CA ILE A 120 -10.23 -11.60 0.76
C ILE A 120 -10.64 -12.02 2.18
N LEU A 121 -9.90 -11.61 3.22
CA LEU A 121 -10.25 -11.88 4.62
C LEU A 121 -11.61 -11.30 5.00
N ARG A 122 -11.94 -10.10 4.51
CA ARG A 122 -13.19 -9.39 4.83
C ARG A 122 -14.37 -9.87 4.00
N SER A 123 -14.18 -10.03 2.69
CA SER A 123 -15.26 -10.18 1.73
C SER A 123 -15.22 -11.49 0.93
N GLY A 124 -14.15 -12.28 1.08
CA GLY A 124 -13.96 -13.52 0.34
C GLY A 124 -14.87 -14.66 0.84
N THR A 125 -15.25 -15.55 -0.07
CA THR A 125 -15.86 -16.82 0.26
C THR A 125 -14.85 -17.74 0.97
N PRO A 126 -15.30 -18.78 1.68
CA PRO A 126 -14.38 -19.78 2.25
C PRO A 126 -13.43 -20.38 1.21
N GLN A 127 -13.92 -20.63 0.00
CA GLN A 127 -13.13 -21.17 -1.12
C GLN A 127 -12.06 -20.19 -1.59
N GLN A 128 -12.39 -18.90 -1.70
CA GLN A 128 -11.43 -17.86 -2.06
C GLN A 128 -10.36 -17.69 -0.98
N ARG A 129 -10.72 -17.70 0.31
CA ARG A 129 -9.76 -17.65 1.41
C ARG A 129 -8.78 -18.82 1.37
N GLU A 130 -9.29 -20.04 1.22
CA GLU A 130 -8.47 -21.25 1.12
C GLU A 130 -7.54 -21.22 -0.10
N ARG A 131 -8.05 -20.77 -1.25
CA ARG A 131 -7.30 -20.72 -2.51
C ARG A 131 -6.16 -19.71 -2.47
N PHE A 132 -6.37 -18.54 -1.85
CA PHE A 132 -5.48 -17.40 -2.07
C PHE A 132 -4.62 -17.02 -0.86
N LEU A 133 -5.11 -17.13 0.38
CA LEU A 133 -4.42 -16.52 1.51
C LEU A 133 -3.07 -17.17 1.80
N ARG A 134 -3.02 -18.47 1.99
CA ARG A 134 -1.76 -19.18 2.29
C ARG A 134 -0.73 -19.09 1.15
N PRO A 135 -1.09 -19.28 -0.15
CA PRO A 135 -0.16 -19.07 -1.25
C PRO A 135 0.37 -17.63 -1.35
N THR A 136 -0.44 -16.62 -0.98
CA THR A 136 0.01 -15.22 -0.91
C THR A 136 1.06 -15.01 0.18
N LEU A 137 0.86 -15.57 1.38
CA LEU A 137 1.86 -15.51 2.46
C LEU A 137 3.18 -16.19 2.08
N ARG A 138 3.10 -17.32 1.38
CA ARG A 138 4.27 -18.07 0.88
C ARG A 138 4.97 -17.41 -0.30
N ASN A 139 4.42 -16.30 -0.80
CA ASN A 139 4.92 -15.64 -2.00
C ASN A 139 4.86 -16.54 -3.26
N GLU A 140 3.88 -17.44 -3.32
CA GLU A 140 3.56 -18.28 -4.49
C GLU A 140 2.64 -17.55 -5.46
N ILE A 141 1.87 -16.56 -4.96
CA ILE A 141 0.99 -15.67 -5.72
C ILE A 141 1.42 -14.22 -5.46
N LEU A 142 1.88 -13.55 -6.50
CA LEU A 142 2.10 -12.10 -6.51
C LEU A 142 0.86 -11.39 -7.04
N TRP A 143 0.55 -10.25 -6.46
CA TRP A 143 -0.63 -9.47 -6.77
C TRP A 143 -0.26 -8.12 -7.36
N CYS A 144 -1.10 -7.60 -8.26
CA CYS A 144 -1.08 -6.19 -8.67
C CYS A 144 -2.42 -5.51 -8.37
N GLN A 145 -2.41 -4.18 -8.37
CA GLN A 145 -3.60 -3.35 -8.16
C GLN A 145 -4.08 -2.77 -9.50
N LEU A 146 -5.32 -3.06 -9.87
CA LEU A 146 -5.94 -2.67 -11.14
C LEU A 146 -7.12 -1.72 -10.90
N PHE A 147 -6.81 -0.52 -10.38
CA PHE A 147 -7.83 0.47 -9.99
C PHE A 147 -7.87 1.64 -10.95
N SER A 148 -6.78 2.41 -11.03
CA SER A 148 -6.70 3.64 -11.81
C SER A 148 -6.81 3.40 -13.31
N GLU A 149 -7.38 4.38 -14.03
CA GLU A 149 -7.47 4.41 -15.48
C GLU A 149 -6.91 5.75 -16.01
N PRO A 150 -6.60 5.88 -17.30
CA PRO A 150 -6.12 7.14 -17.87
C PRO A 150 -7.04 8.33 -17.55
N GLY A 151 -8.36 8.10 -17.49
CA GLY A 151 -9.39 9.11 -17.16
C GLY A 151 -9.90 9.09 -15.73
N ALA A 152 -9.43 8.15 -14.87
CA ALA A 152 -9.98 7.93 -13.52
C ALA A 152 -8.86 7.60 -12.51
N GLY A 153 -8.19 8.62 -12.02
CA GLY A 153 -7.21 8.53 -10.92
C GLY A 153 -7.81 9.06 -9.62
N SER A 154 -7.76 10.39 -9.40
CA SER A 154 -8.35 11.03 -8.21
C SER A 154 -9.87 10.85 -8.14
N ASP A 155 -10.57 10.91 -9.27
CA ASP A 155 -11.99 10.50 -9.40
C ASP A 155 -12.10 9.02 -9.77
N LEU A 156 -11.64 8.15 -8.86
CA LEU A 156 -11.64 6.71 -9.08
C LEU A 156 -13.04 6.14 -9.39
N ALA A 157 -14.09 6.74 -8.82
CA ALA A 157 -15.48 6.34 -9.10
C ALA A 157 -15.89 6.57 -10.56
N GLY A 158 -15.14 7.38 -11.30
CA GLY A 158 -15.34 7.63 -12.73
C GLY A 158 -14.79 6.55 -13.65
N LEU A 159 -14.27 5.42 -13.13
CA LEU A 159 -13.71 4.31 -13.92
C LEU A 159 -14.70 3.78 -14.97
N GLN A 160 -14.15 3.38 -16.14
CA GLN A 160 -14.90 2.94 -17.32
C GLN A 160 -14.66 1.48 -17.70
N THR A 161 -13.60 0.84 -17.21
CA THR A 161 -13.37 -0.61 -17.43
C THR A 161 -14.63 -1.36 -17.03
N SER A 162 -15.23 -2.08 -17.99
CA SER A 162 -16.51 -2.75 -17.84
C SER A 162 -16.36 -4.25 -17.63
N ALA A 163 -17.20 -4.82 -16.77
CA ALA A 163 -17.35 -6.26 -16.58
C ALA A 163 -18.83 -6.62 -16.72
N VAL A 164 -19.21 -7.06 -17.91
CA VAL A 164 -20.60 -7.38 -18.25
C VAL A 164 -20.85 -8.85 -17.99
N ALA A 165 -21.91 -9.17 -17.23
CA ALA A 165 -22.28 -10.57 -16.96
C ALA A 165 -22.69 -11.29 -18.26
N ASP A 166 -22.11 -12.46 -18.50
CA ASP A 166 -22.36 -13.32 -19.65
C ASP A 166 -22.40 -14.80 -19.21
N GLY A 167 -23.59 -15.29 -18.89
CA GLY A 167 -23.78 -16.64 -18.35
C GLY A 167 -23.12 -16.80 -16.97
N ASP A 168 -22.15 -17.72 -16.88
CA ASP A 168 -21.37 -18.03 -15.68
C ASP A 168 -20.02 -17.30 -15.62
N GLN A 169 -19.86 -16.24 -16.42
CA GLN A 169 -18.65 -15.43 -16.50
C GLN A 169 -18.98 -13.94 -16.63
N PHE A 170 -17.93 -13.11 -16.57
CA PHE A 170 -17.98 -11.69 -16.92
C PHE A 170 -17.09 -11.44 -18.12
N LEU A 171 -17.59 -10.69 -19.11
CA LEU A 171 -16.78 -10.18 -20.21
C LEU A 171 -16.17 -8.85 -19.81
N LEU A 172 -14.82 -8.84 -19.66
CA LEU A 172 -14.06 -7.69 -19.20
C LEU A 172 -13.43 -6.95 -20.38
N ASN A 173 -13.68 -5.63 -20.44
CA ASN A 173 -13.10 -4.74 -21.44
C ASN A 173 -12.67 -3.43 -20.81
N GLY A 174 -11.51 -2.88 -21.23
CA GLY A 174 -11.03 -1.59 -20.75
C GLY A 174 -9.53 -1.50 -20.64
N GLN A 175 -9.07 -0.55 -19.79
CA GLN A 175 -7.66 -0.29 -19.57
C GLN A 175 -7.42 0.17 -18.14
N LYS A 176 -6.36 -0.33 -17.52
CA LYS A 176 -5.83 0.15 -16.24
C LYS A 176 -4.44 0.75 -16.44
N VAL A 177 -4.08 1.68 -15.56
CA VAL A 177 -2.77 2.35 -15.58
C VAL A 177 -2.21 2.51 -14.17
N TRP A 178 -0.91 2.69 -14.07
CA TRP A 178 -0.18 2.78 -12.80
C TRP A 178 -0.27 1.49 -11.97
N SER A 179 -0.42 0.35 -12.65
CA SER A 179 -0.49 -0.96 -12.01
C SER A 179 0.91 -1.44 -11.64
N SER A 180 1.28 -1.27 -10.36
CA SER A 180 2.62 -1.62 -9.87
C SER A 180 2.89 -3.11 -10.04
N ASN A 181 4.03 -3.44 -10.67
CA ASN A 181 4.53 -4.80 -10.85
C ASN A 181 3.57 -5.77 -11.54
N ALA A 182 2.60 -5.27 -12.33
CA ALA A 182 1.64 -6.11 -13.03
C ALA A 182 2.31 -7.12 -13.99
N GLN A 183 3.50 -6.82 -14.50
CA GLN A 183 4.28 -7.73 -15.35
C GLN A 183 4.76 -9.00 -14.61
N PHE A 184 4.76 -9.02 -13.28
CA PHE A 184 5.17 -10.16 -12.46
C PHE A 184 4.01 -10.80 -11.69
N ALA A 185 2.82 -10.19 -11.72
CA ALA A 185 1.68 -10.63 -10.93
C ALA A 185 0.95 -11.80 -11.59
N GLN A 186 0.61 -12.82 -10.80
CA GLN A 186 -0.28 -13.90 -11.20
C GLN A 186 -1.75 -13.51 -11.06
N PHE A 187 -2.06 -12.64 -10.09
CA PHE A 187 -3.42 -12.15 -9.85
C PHE A 187 -3.44 -10.63 -9.67
N GLY A 188 -4.58 -10.03 -10.04
CA GLY A 188 -4.86 -8.61 -9.82
C GLY A 188 -6.14 -8.41 -9.00
N ILE A 189 -6.11 -7.44 -8.08
CA ILE A 189 -7.34 -6.90 -7.50
C ILE A 189 -7.89 -5.85 -8.47
N LEU A 190 -9.06 -6.11 -9.04
CA LEU A 190 -9.65 -5.32 -10.10
C LEU A 190 -10.93 -4.63 -9.64
N MET A 191 -11.05 -3.33 -9.91
CA MET A 191 -12.32 -2.62 -9.88
C MET A 191 -12.83 -2.44 -11.31
N ALA A 192 -14.05 -2.89 -11.57
CA ALA A 192 -14.70 -2.72 -12.87
C ALA A 192 -16.17 -2.36 -12.73
N ARG A 193 -16.70 -1.70 -13.75
CA ARG A 193 -18.09 -1.27 -13.84
C ARG A 193 -18.96 -2.41 -14.29
N THR A 194 -19.86 -2.85 -13.43
CA THR A 194 -20.85 -3.90 -13.71
C THR A 194 -22.24 -3.33 -14.00
N ASN A 195 -22.48 -2.06 -13.67
CA ASN A 195 -23.74 -1.38 -13.97
C ASN A 195 -23.51 0.13 -14.21
N SER A 196 -23.69 0.56 -15.47
CA SER A 196 -23.56 1.96 -15.88
C SER A 196 -24.76 2.85 -15.50
N ASP A 197 -25.92 2.25 -15.22
CA ASP A 197 -27.15 2.99 -14.92
C ASP A 197 -27.24 3.41 -13.45
N GLN A 198 -26.35 2.91 -12.62
CA GLN A 198 -26.25 3.27 -11.21
C GLN A 198 -25.36 4.51 -10.99
N PRO A 199 -25.59 5.26 -9.90
CA PRO A 199 -24.65 6.31 -9.48
C PRO A 199 -23.21 5.80 -9.41
N LYS A 200 -22.23 6.66 -9.71
CA LYS A 200 -20.79 6.32 -9.86
C LYS A 200 -20.27 5.23 -8.90
N HIS A 201 -20.58 5.35 -7.61
CA HIS A 201 -20.05 4.45 -6.57
C HIS A 201 -20.83 3.12 -6.43
N LYS A 202 -22.03 3.01 -7.02
CA LYS A 202 -22.92 1.87 -6.84
C LYS A 202 -22.94 0.87 -8.00
N GLY A 203 -22.28 1.18 -9.08
CA GLY A 203 -22.21 0.31 -10.26
C GLY A 203 -20.85 -0.35 -10.45
N ILE A 204 -20.06 -0.46 -9.38
CA ILE A 204 -18.68 -0.99 -9.41
C ILE A 204 -18.64 -2.29 -8.60
N SER A 205 -18.01 -3.31 -9.19
CA SER A 205 -17.72 -4.59 -8.51
C SER A 205 -16.22 -4.77 -8.33
N PHE A 206 -15.84 -5.66 -7.43
CA PHE A 206 -14.45 -5.97 -7.10
C PHE A 206 -14.16 -7.43 -7.47
N PHE A 207 -13.03 -7.67 -8.14
CA PHE A 207 -12.68 -8.98 -8.66
C PHE A 207 -11.24 -9.38 -8.30
N LEU A 208 -11.04 -10.69 -8.18
CA LEU A 208 -9.73 -11.34 -8.10
C LEU A 208 -9.41 -11.88 -9.51
N LEU A 209 -8.75 -11.06 -10.32
CA LEU A 209 -8.49 -11.35 -11.73
C LEU A 209 -7.25 -12.23 -11.89
N ASP A 210 -7.37 -13.36 -12.58
CA ASP A 210 -6.24 -14.14 -13.06
C ASP A 210 -5.58 -13.40 -14.23
N MET A 211 -4.31 -12.98 -14.05
CA MET A 211 -3.57 -12.21 -15.03
C MET A 211 -3.09 -13.04 -16.24
N THR A 212 -3.30 -14.36 -16.23
CA THR A 212 -2.93 -15.28 -17.31
C THR A 212 -4.05 -15.48 -18.34
N LEU A 213 -5.24 -14.90 -18.10
CA LEU A 213 -6.39 -15.05 -19.01
C LEU A 213 -6.08 -14.43 -20.38
N GLU A 214 -6.60 -15.06 -21.43
CA GLU A 214 -6.50 -14.53 -22.79
C GLU A 214 -7.19 -13.17 -22.92
N GLY A 215 -6.60 -12.26 -23.71
CA GLY A 215 -7.10 -10.89 -23.87
C GLY A 215 -6.51 -9.88 -22.88
N ILE A 216 -5.63 -10.30 -21.97
CA ILE A 216 -4.89 -9.40 -21.07
C ILE A 216 -3.52 -9.08 -21.67
N GLU A 217 -3.23 -7.79 -21.85
CA GLU A 217 -1.92 -7.32 -22.29
C GLU A 217 -1.34 -6.36 -21.24
N VAL A 218 -0.13 -6.67 -20.76
CA VAL A 218 0.59 -5.84 -19.77
C VAL A 218 1.75 -5.12 -20.48
N ARG A 219 1.78 -3.78 -20.35
CA ARG A 219 2.83 -2.93 -20.95
C ARG A 219 3.51 -2.11 -19.86
N PRO A 220 4.80 -2.40 -19.55
CA PRO A 220 5.56 -1.59 -18.61
C PRO A 220 5.74 -0.14 -19.10
N ILE A 221 5.62 0.81 -18.17
CA ILE A 221 5.77 2.25 -18.41
C ILE A 221 7.15 2.69 -17.94
N LYS A 222 7.99 3.19 -18.86
CA LYS A 222 9.29 3.74 -18.48
C LYS A 222 9.13 5.07 -17.77
N GLN A 223 9.68 5.16 -16.56
CA GLN A 223 9.62 6.32 -15.70
C GLN A 223 10.87 7.21 -15.82
N MET A 224 10.85 8.36 -15.12
CA MET A 224 12.00 9.29 -15.07
C MET A 224 13.23 8.66 -14.41
N THR A 225 13.04 7.71 -13.49
CA THR A 225 14.13 6.93 -12.86
C THR A 225 14.87 6.05 -13.87
N GLY A 226 14.24 5.70 -14.97
CA GLY A 226 14.73 4.74 -15.97
C GLY A 226 14.11 3.36 -15.81
N ASP A 227 13.48 3.08 -14.69
CA ASP A 227 12.80 1.83 -14.35
C ASP A 227 11.38 1.76 -14.94
N SER A 228 10.74 0.60 -14.84
CA SER A 228 9.42 0.35 -15.44
C SER A 228 8.55 -0.52 -14.53
N GLU A 229 8.40 -0.10 -13.28
CA GLU A 229 7.63 -0.84 -12.27
C GLU A 229 6.13 -0.63 -12.39
N PHE A 230 5.69 0.47 -13.01
CA PHE A 230 4.29 0.69 -13.32
C PHE A 230 3.95 0.19 -14.71
N CYS A 231 2.74 -0.33 -14.86
CA CYS A 231 2.24 -0.85 -16.12
C CYS A 231 0.92 -0.20 -16.52
N GLU A 232 0.68 -0.16 -17.84
CA GLU A 232 -0.65 -0.19 -18.41
C GLU A 232 -1.09 -1.64 -18.54
N VAL A 233 -2.37 -1.90 -18.33
CA VAL A 233 -2.97 -3.23 -18.52
C VAL A 233 -4.24 -3.06 -19.35
N PHE A 234 -4.25 -3.71 -20.52
CA PHE A 234 -5.37 -3.68 -21.45
C PHE A 234 -6.18 -4.97 -21.35
N PHE A 235 -7.49 -4.83 -21.44
CA PHE A 235 -8.44 -5.94 -21.44
C PHE A 235 -9.25 -5.89 -22.74
N THR A 236 -9.21 -6.96 -23.51
CA THR A 236 -9.97 -7.12 -24.76
C THR A 236 -10.72 -8.43 -24.71
N ASP A 237 -12.02 -8.36 -24.52
CA ASP A 237 -12.95 -9.50 -24.45
C ASP A 237 -12.48 -10.62 -23.51
N VAL A 238 -11.94 -10.26 -22.35
CA VAL A 238 -11.44 -11.22 -21.35
C VAL A 238 -12.61 -11.94 -20.70
N SER A 239 -12.67 -13.26 -20.90
CA SER A 239 -13.62 -14.13 -20.21
C SER A 239 -13.19 -14.43 -18.79
N MET A 240 -13.73 -13.71 -17.82
CA MET A 240 -13.42 -13.85 -16.40
C MET A 240 -14.48 -14.69 -15.70
N PRO A 241 -14.12 -15.81 -15.04
CA PRO A 241 -15.08 -16.66 -14.33
C PRO A 241 -15.87 -15.90 -13.26
N SER A 242 -17.12 -16.28 -13.02
CA SER A 242 -17.98 -15.61 -12.03
C SER A 242 -17.48 -15.73 -10.59
N ASP A 243 -16.71 -16.78 -10.26
CA ASP A 243 -16.07 -16.97 -8.96
C ASP A 243 -14.89 -16.03 -8.70
N SER A 244 -14.46 -15.24 -9.71
CA SER A 244 -13.53 -14.13 -9.55
C SER A 244 -14.14 -12.95 -8.79
N LEU A 245 -15.47 -12.84 -8.70
CA LEU A 245 -16.14 -11.77 -7.95
C LEU A 245 -15.82 -11.87 -6.46
N LEU A 246 -15.37 -10.79 -5.89
CA LEU A 246 -15.14 -10.66 -4.44
C LEU A 246 -16.25 -9.81 -3.81
N GLY A 247 -16.99 -10.40 -2.90
CA GLY A 247 -18.20 -9.79 -2.34
C GLY A 247 -19.40 -9.86 -3.30
N GLU A 248 -20.22 -8.83 -3.31
CA GLU A 248 -21.47 -8.80 -4.09
C GLU A 248 -21.33 -7.90 -5.34
N VAL A 249 -22.09 -8.22 -6.38
CA VAL A 249 -22.17 -7.38 -7.61
C VAL A 249 -22.62 -5.97 -7.25
N ASN A 250 -21.94 -4.95 -7.79
CA ASN A 250 -22.17 -3.53 -7.56
C ASN A 250 -21.82 -2.99 -6.14
N GLU A 251 -21.26 -3.83 -5.26
CA GLU A 251 -20.84 -3.42 -3.91
C GLU A 251 -19.30 -3.28 -3.75
N GLY A 252 -18.55 -3.40 -4.85
CA GLY A 252 -17.09 -3.39 -4.86
C GLY A 252 -16.45 -2.09 -4.39
N TRP A 253 -17.17 -0.95 -4.46
CA TRP A 253 -16.69 0.32 -3.91
C TRP A 253 -16.45 0.23 -2.40
N GLY A 254 -17.35 -0.42 -1.67
CA GLY A 254 -17.21 -0.62 -0.22
C GLY A 254 -15.99 -1.46 0.13
N VAL A 255 -15.73 -2.52 -0.64
CA VAL A 255 -14.56 -3.38 -0.50
C VAL A 255 -13.28 -2.58 -0.71
N ALA A 256 -13.19 -1.83 -1.81
CA ALA A 256 -12.02 -1.02 -2.14
C ALA A 256 -11.70 0.04 -1.08
N MET A 257 -12.73 0.74 -0.58
CA MET A 257 -12.51 1.79 0.43
C MET A 257 -12.01 1.23 1.77
N ALA A 258 -12.52 0.06 2.18
CA ALA A 258 -12.05 -0.61 3.40
C ALA A 258 -10.56 -0.99 3.29
N VAL A 259 -10.14 -1.52 2.14
CA VAL A 259 -8.74 -1.90 1.87
C VAL A 259 -7.82 -0.67 1.84
N LEU A 260 -8.23 0.41 1.19
CA LEU A 260 -7.44 1.65 1.12
C LEU A 260 -7.33 2.37 2.48
N GLU A 261 -8.24 2.14 3.42
CA GLU A 261 -8.09 2.63 4.81
C GLU A 261 -6.99 1.87 5.55
N ASP A 262 -6.89 0.55 5.36
CA ASP A 262 -5.87 -0.28 6.01
C ASP A 262 -4.46 -0.02 5.48
N GLU A 263 -4.31 0.20 4.16
CA GLU A 263 -3.05 0.56 3.52
C GLU A 263 -2.35 1.75 4.22
N ARG A 264 -3.14 2.73 4.62
CA ARG A 264 -2.64 3.93 5.31
C ARG A 264 -2.20 3.67 6.76
N GLY A 265 -2.49 2.48 7.31
CA GLY A 265 -2.18 2.10 8.68
C GLY A 265 -0.71 1.77 8.92
N GLY A 266 -0.33 0.50 8.74
CA GLY A 266 1.00 -0.03 9.06
C GLY A 266 2.10 0.50 8.16
N ALA A 267 1.90 0.46 6.84
CA ALA A 267 2.87 0.98 5.87
C ALA A 267 3.12 2.49 6.03
N GLY A 268 2.09 3.25 6.43
CA GLY A 268 2.23 4.67 6.73
C GLY A 268 3.16 4.95 7.93
N ALA A 269 3.07 4.17 9.01
CA ALA A 269 3.93 4.31 10.18
C ALA A 269 5.40 4.01 9.84
N ALA A 270 5.68 2.92 9.12
CA ALA A 270 7.01 2.57 8.67
C ALA A 270 7.63 3.65 7.79
N GLY A 271 6.85 4.24 6.87
CA GLY A 271 7.29 5.35 6.03
C GLY A 271 7.73 6.58 6.82
N VAL A 272 7.04 6.90 7.91
CA VAL A 272 7.42 8.02 8.81
C VAL A 272 8.74 7.75 9.54
N ILE A 273 8.95 6.51 10.02
CA ILE A 273 10.22 6.12 10.67
C ILE A 273 11.37 6.18 9.68
N SER A 274 11.19 5.61 8.48
CA SER A 274 12.22 5.65 7.44
C SER A 274 12.57 7.08 7.02
N LEU A 275 11.58 7.97 6.91
CA LEU A 275 11.82 9.39 6.65
C LEU A 275 12.60 10.04 7.80
N GLY A 276 12.23 9.77 9.05
CA GLY A 276 12.92 10.26 10.24
C GLY A 276 14.41 9.93 10.22
N LYS A 277 14.76 8.67 9.94
CA LYS A 277 16.15 8.20 9.82
C LYS A 277 16.92 8.91 8.71
N ARG A 278 16.33 9.07 7.52
CA ARG A 278 16.98 9.80 6.42
C ARG A 278 17.24 11.25 6.80
N LEU A 279 16.31 11.90 7.50
CA LEU A 279 16.48 13.27 7.98
C LEU A 279 17.60 13.39 9.03
N GLU A 280 17.70 12.44 9.95
CA GLU A 280 18.78 12.38 10.94
C GLU A 280 20.14 12.19 10.25
N THR A 281 20.26 11.23 9.34
CA THR A 281 21.46 10.98 8.53
C THR A 281 21.86 12.22 7.73
N MET A 282 20.89 12.92 7.14
CA MET A 282 21.15 14.17 6.41
C MET A 282 21.70 15.26 7.34
N ALA A 283 21.10 15.41 8.53
CA ALA A 283 21.56 16.39 9.53
C ALA A 283 23.00 16.13 9.98
N GLU A 284 23.35 14.86 10.26
CA GLU A 284 24.69 14.43 10.68
C GLU A 284 25.75 14.70 9.60
N LYS A 285 25.43 14.45 8.34
CA LYS A 285 26.33 14.65 7.20
C LYS A 285 26.49 16.13 6.80
N SER A 286 25.61 17.00 7.25
CA SER A 286 25.54 18.40 6.84
C SER A 286 26.30 19.31 7.82
N THR A 287 27.62 19.29 7.77
CA THR A 287 28.48 19.98 8.75
C THR A 287 28.88 21.42 8.41
N ALA A 288 28.68 21.89 7.17
CA ALA A 288 29.07 23.24 6.73
C ALA A 288 28.04 23.79 5.72
N LEU A 289 26.86 24.15 6.22
CA LEU A 289 25.79 24.73 5.42
C LEU A 289 25.82 26.26 5.49
N ASP A 290 25.46 26.92 4.38
CA ASP A 290 25.07 28.30 4.41
C ASP A 290 23.74 28.52 5.15
N ASP A 291 23.41 29.77 5.45
CA ASP A 291 22.21 30.10 6.23
C ASP A 291 20.92 29.61 5.56
N VAL A 292 20.82 29.63 4.22
CA VAL A 292 19.64 29.22 3.47
C VAL A 292 19.43 27.71 3.55
N ARG A 293 20.50 26.93 3.40
CA ARG A 293 20.42 25.45 3.52
C ARG A 293 20.16 25.04 4.95
N THR A 294 20.74 25.73 5.93
CA THR A 294 20.48 25.51 7.36
C THR A 294 19.03 25.78 7.71
N GLU A 295 18.44 26.86 7.22
CA GLU A 295 17.02 27.16 7.44
C GLU A 295 16.11 26.09 6.83
N LYS A 296 16.37 25.67 5.58
CA LYS A 296 15.60 24.61 4.92
C LYS A 296 15.69 23.28 5.69
N LEU A 297 16.90 22.86 6.07
CA LEU A 297 17.11 21.63 6.83
C LEU A 297 16.39 21.68 8.18
N THR A 298 16.53 22.77 8.92
CA THR A 298 15.86 22.97 10.21
C THR A 298 14.34 22.91 10.07
N GLY A 299 13.78 23.54 9.03
CA GLY A 299 12.36 23.50 8.74
C GLY A 299 11.84 22.11 8.43
N ILE A 300 12.59 21.31 7.68
CA ILE A 300 12.24 19.91 7.37
C ILE A 300 12.33 19.03 8.63
N LEU A 301 13.42 19.14 9.41
CA LEU A 301 13.61 18.40 10.66
C LEU A 301 12.50 18.68 11.68
N ASN A 302 12.12 19.94 11.87
CA ASN A 302 11.04 20.30 12.79
C ASN A 302 9.68 19.71 12.36
N ARG A 303 9.38 19.74 11.06
CA ARG A 303 8.16 19.10 10.53
C ARG A 303 8.21 17.57 10.64
N GLY A 304 9.38 16.96 10.43
CA GLY A 304 9.60 15.52 10.64
C GLY A 304 9.32 15.11 12.08
N LYS A 305 9.86 15.84 13.07
CA LYS A 305 9.58 15.61 14.50
C LYS A 305 8.10 15.80 14.84
N ALA A 306 7.45 16.80 14.26
CA ALA A 306 6.01 17.00 14.45
C ALA A 306 5.19 15.83 13.89
N LEU A 307 5.59 15.28 12.75
CA LEU A 307 4.94 14.10 12.16
C LEU A 307 5.14 12.86 13.04
N GLN A 308 6.35 12.61 13.56
CA GLN A 308 6.61 11.53 14.52
C GLN A 308 5.74 11.65 15.76
N ALA A 309 5.69 12.82 16.39
CA ALA A 309 4.86 13.08 17.57
C ALA A 309 3.36 12.92 17.27
N LEU A 310 2.90 13.24 16.06
CA LEU A 310 1.53 12.99 15.61
C LEU A 310 1.24 11.49 15.55
N MET A 311 2.17 10.69 15.01
CA MET A 311 2.01 9.24 14.90
C MET A 311 2.01 8.56 16.28
N GLU A 312 2.82 9.01 17.24
CA GLU A 312 2.83 8.51 18.62
C GLU A 312 1.48 8.77 19.32
N ARG A 313 0.86 9.93 19.05
CA ARG A 313 -0.47 10.28 19.62
C ARG A 313 -1.63 9.58 18.94
N ARG A 314 -1.40 8.91 17.83
CA ARG A 314 -2.43 8.37 16.96
C ARG A 314 -3.46 7.48 17.67
N GLY A 315 -3.04 6.66 18.67
CA GLY A 315 -3.94 5.84 19.48
C GLY A 315 -4.97 5.02 18.69
N GLY A 316 -4.75 4.81 17.39
CA GLY A 316 -5.69 4.16 16.49
C GLY A 316 -6.71 5.11 15.81
N ASP A 317 -6.59 6.44 15.96
CA ASP A 317 -7.54 7.38 15.36
C ASP A 317 -7.38 7.40 13.81
N PRO A 318 -8.39 6.93 13.04
CA PRO A 318 -8.33 6.88 11.58
C PRO A 318 -8.25 8.26 10.93
N LEU A 319 -8.63 9.34 11.63
CA LEU A 319 -8.59 10.70 11.11
C LEU A 319 -7.16 11.23 10.95
N ILE A 320 -6.18 10.62 11.62
CA ILE A 320 -4.76 11.00 11.51
C ILE A 320 -4.13 10.50 10.20
N ALA A 321 -4.62 9.40 9.63
CA ALA A 321 -4.02 8.80 8.45
C ALA A 321 -3.92 9.74 7.22
N PRO A 322 -4.93 10.53 6.83
CA PRO A 322 -4.81 11.51 5.76
C PRO A 322 -3.77 12.60 6.05
N VAL A 323 -3.69 13.07 7.30
CA VAL A 323 -2.72 14.08 7.73
C VAL A 323 -1.30 13.52 7.66
N ALA A 324 -1.10 12.32 8.19
CA ALA A 324 0.19 11.64 8.17
C ALA A 324 0.67 11.39 6.72
N LYS A 325 -0.21 10.88 5.84
CA LYS A 325 0.09 10.67 4.42
C LYS A 325 0.49 11.97 3.73
N LEU A 326 -0.27 13.03 3.92
CA LEU A 326 0.04 14.35 3.34
C LEU A 326 1.39 14.86 3.82
N MET A 327 1.62 14.88 5.14
CA MET A 327 2.88 15.36 5.72
C MET A 327 4.07 14.51 5.27
N ASN A 328 3.95 13.18 5.30
CA ASN A 328 5.03 12.26 4.91
C ASN A 328 5.44 12.46 3.44
N SER A 329 4.48 12.55 2.52
CA SER A 329 4.76 12.73 1.10
C SER A 329 5.36 14.11 0.76
N GLU A 330 4.88 15.18 1.38
CA GLU A 330 5.41 16.53 1.18
C GLU A 330 6.81 16.69 1.80
N LEU A 331 7.04 16.08 2.97
CA LEU A 331 8.36 16.09 3.60
C LEU A 331 9.37 15.25 2.84
N GLY A 332 8.98 14.05 2.36
CA GLY A 332 9.84 13.20 1.55
C GLY A 332 10.26 13.88 0.25
N TYR A 333 9.34 14.59 -0.40
CA TYR A 333 9.68 15.42 -1.56
C TYR A 333 10.66 16.55 -1.22
N SER A 334 10.43 17.25 -0.12
CA SER A 334 11.31 18.35 0.34
C SER A 334 12.69 17.82 0.75
N GLU A 335 12.75 16.65 1.39
CA GLU A 335 13.99 15.94 1.77
C GLU A 335 14.79 15.57 0.53
N ALA A 336 14.18 14.95 -0.47
CA ALA A 336 14.84 14.53 -1.71
C ALA A 336 15.43 15.75 -2.46
N GLN A 337 14.68 16.85 -2.54
CA GLN A 337 15.18 18.10 -3.15
C GLN A 337 16.38 18.68 -2.39
N LEU A 338 16.31 18.73 -1.05
CA LEU A 338 17.41 19.26 -0.25
C LEU A 338 18.64 18.35 -0.34
N ASN A 339 18.46 17.03 -0.28
CA ASN A 339 19.56 16.07 -0.40
C ASN A 339 20.30 16.22 -1.73
N SER A 340 19.57 16.37 -2.84
CA SER A 340 20.16 16.65 -4.16
C SER A 340 20.95 17.98 -4.16
N LEU A 341 20.42 19.04 -3.55
CA LEU A 341 21.14 20.33 -3.43
C LEU A 341 22.41 20.22 -2.59
N LEU A 342 22.43 19.37 -1.56
CA LEU A 342 23.57 19.17 -0.68
C LEU A 342 24.69 18.37 -1.36
N GLN A 343 24.35 17.43 -2.23
CA GLN A 343 25.34 16.68 -3.02
C GLN A 343 26.00 17.52 -4.13
N GLY A 344 25.41 18.65 -4.51
CA GLY A 344 25.97 19.52 -5.54
C GLY A 344 26.13 18.82 -6.89
N ALA A 345 27.33 18.83 -7.47
CA ALA A 345 27.58 18.24 -8.80
C ALA A 345 27.42 16.71 -8.83
N GLU A 346 27.62 16.02 -7.74
CA GLU A 346 27.47 14.56 -7.63
C GLU A 346 26.01 14.14 -7.81
N ALA A 347 25.04 15.01 -7.52
CA ALA A 347 23.63 14.77 -7.77
C ALA A 347 23.26 14.65 -9.27
N MET A 348 24.20 14.91 -10.17
CA MET A 348 24.04 14.67 -11.61
C MET A 348 24.36 13.22 -12.01
N LEU A 349 24.95 12.45 -11.10
CA LEU A 349 25.28 11.05 -11.33
C LEU A 349 24.11 10.15 -10.87
N HIS A 350 24.02 8.97 -11.48
CA HIS A 350 23.07 7.95 -11.04
C HIS A 350 23.43 7.49 -9.62
N SER A 351 22.51 7.64 -8.68
CA SER A 351 22.67 7.29 -7.27
C SER A 351 21.28 7.20 -6.61
N ASP A 352 21.22 6.62 -5.43
CA ASP A 352 19.98 6.55 -4.61
C ASP A 352 19.39 7.96 -4.38
N THR A 353 20.21 8.99 -4.26
CA THR A 353 19.74 10.38 -4.12
C THR A 353 19.04 10.86 -5.39
N THR A 354 19.60 10.58 -6.55
CA THR A 354 18.99 10.97 -7.84
C THR A 354 17.71 10.18 -8.09
N GLU A 355 17.70 8.89 -7.83
CA GLU A 355 16.50 8.06 -7.92
C GLU A 355 15.41 8.56 -6.98
N ASN A 356 15.74 8.83 -5.72
CA ASN A 356 14.80 9.36 -4.73
C ASN A 356 14.22 10.72 -5.17
N LEU A 357 15.05 11.60 -5.75
CA LEU A 357 14.59 12.88 -6.29
C LEU A 357 13.60 12.68 -7.42
N LEU A 358 13.91 11.83 -8.40
CA LEU A 358 13.07 11.56 -9.57
C LEU A 358 11.77 10.81 -9.20
N TYR A 359 11.80 9.96 -8.18
CA TYR A 359 10.64 9.22 -7.71
C TYR A 359 9.71 10.06 -6.81
N SER A 360 10.27 10.99 -6.02
CA SER A 360 9.55 11.70 -4.96
C SER A 360 8.29 12.46 -5.41
N PRO A 361 8.16 13.02 -6.65
CA PRO A 361 6.91 13.60 -7.12
C PRO A 361 5.75 12.60 -7.16
N GLY A 362 6.03 11.33 -7.52
CA GLY A 362 5.06 10.24 -7.56
C GLY A 362 4.43 9.96 -6.20
N MET A 363 5.20 10.07 -5.11
CA MET A 363 4.73 9.87 -3.74
C MET A 363 3.68 10.89 -3.29
N ARG A 364 3.67 12.09 -3.89
CA ARG A 364 2.65 13.12 -3.64
C ARG A 364 1.33 12.83 -4.37
N ILE A 365 1.35 11.90 -5.32
CA ILE A 365 0.21 11.53 -6.18
C ILE A 365 -0.38 10.19 -5.75
N ALA A 366 0.47 9.18 -5.53
CA ALA A 366 0.09 7.82 -5.15
C ALA A 366 -0.70 7.77 -3.83
N GLY A 367 -1.64 6.84 -3.70
CA GLY A 367 -2.45 6.66 -2.48
C GLY A 367 -3.39 7.85 -2.17
N GLY A 368 -3.77 8.62 -3.20
CA GLY A 368 -4.52 9.88 -3.12
C GLY A 368 -3.59 11.09 -3.08
N SER A 369 -3.73 11.99 -4.09
CA SER A 369 -2.86 13.15 -4.22
C SER A 369 -2.90 14.08 -3.00
N SER A 370 -1.89 14.94 -2.88
CA SER A 370 -1.84 15.96 -1.82
C SER A 370 -3.11 16.80 -1.76
N GLU A 371 -3.71 17.11 -2.91
CA GLU A 371 -4.98 17.85 -3.04
C GLU A 371 -6.15 17.04 -2.51
N ILE A 372 -6.25 15.76 -2.88
CA ILE A 372 -7.27 14.85 -2.37
C ILE A 372 -7.15 14.66 -0.85
N GLN A 373 -5.94 14.55 -0.31
CA GLN A 373 -5.75 14.47 1.14
C GLN A 373 -6.20 15.77 1.84
N ARG A 374 -5.93 16.95 1.25
CA ARG A 374 -6.42 18.24 1.79
C ARG A 374 -7.94 18.32 1.76
N ASN A 375 -8.60 17.84 0.70
CA ASN A 375 -10.06 17.77 0.63
C ASN A 375 -10.63 16.84 1.70
N ILE A 376 -10.05 15.65 1.89
CA ILE A 376 -10.47 14.72 2.94
C ILE A 376 -10.30 15.35 4.34
N ILE A 377 -9.19 16.02 4.60
CA ILE A 377 -8.93 16.72 5.86
C ILE A 377 -9.96 17.85 6.04
N GLY A 378 -10.13 18.69 5.04
CA GLY A 378 -11.06 19.81 5.08
C GLY A 378 -12.51 19.37 5.33
N GLU A 379 -13.02 18.46 4.51
CA GLU A 379 -14.42 18.05 4.54
C GLU A 379 -14.76 17.11 5.71
N ARG A 380 -13.90 16.08 5.94
CA ARG A 380 -14.25 15.00 6.87
C ARG A 380 -13.70 15.21 8.28
N ILE A 381 -12.57 15.89 8.43
CA ILE A 381 -11.93 16.13 9.73
C ILE A 381 -12.34 17.50 10.28
N LEU A 382 -12.23 18.55 9.46
CA LEU A 382 -12.55 19.92 9.88
C LEU A 382 -14.01 20.32 9.66
N GLY A 383 -14.80 19.52 8.94
CA GLY A 383 -16.22 19.81 8.67
C GLY A 383 -16.46 21.01 7.76
N LEU A 384 -15.46 21.37 6.92
CA LEU A 384 -15.59 22.47 5.99
C LEU A 384 -16.57 22.11 4.85
N PRO A 385 -17.20 23.10 4.20
CA PRO A 385 -18.04 22.88 3.03
C PRO A 385 -17.26 22.21 1.89
N ARG A 386 -17.93 21.37 1.13
CA ARG A 386 -17.37 20.79 -0.10
C ARG A 386 -17.14 21.88 -1.14
N GLU A 387 -16.14 21.65 -2.01
CA GLU A 387 -15.99 22.51 -3.19
C GLU A 387 -17.28 22.51 -4.03
N PRO A 388 -17.67 23.69 -4.56
CA PRO A 388 -18.78 23.76 -5.49
C PRO A 388 -18.50 22.86 -6.70
N GLN A 389 -19.48 22.05 -7.08
CA GLN A 389 -19.37 21.31 -8.34
C GLN A 389 -19.37 22.33 -9.48
N PRO A 390 -18.55 22.17 -10.54
CA PRO A 390 -18.69 22.97 -11.74
C PRO A 390 -20.14 22.90 -12.22
N SER A 391 -20.75 24.04 -12.47
CA SER A 391 -22.08 24.08 -13.14
C SER A 391 -21.91 23.44 -14.52
N GLU A 392 -22.71 22.41 -14.81
CA GLU A 392 -22.82 21.80 -16.14
C GLU A 392 -23.11 22.83 -17.23
#